data_936f3d5b05ff6648814abdb807e22318
#
_entry.id   936f3d5b05ff6648814abdb807e22318
#
_cell.length_a   1.000
_cell.length_b   1.000
_cell.length_c   1.000
_cell.angle_alpha   90.00
_cell.angle_beta   90.00
_cell.angle_gamma   90.00
#
_symmetry.space_group_name_H-M   'P 1'
#
loop_
_entity.id
_entity.type
_entity.pdbx_description
1 polymer ?
#
loop_
_entity_poly.entity_id
_entity_poly.type
_entity_poly.pdbx_seq_one_letter_code
_entity_poly.pdbx_strand_id
1 'polypeptide(L)'
;INYDELVEEVTIKEKRYLNTTSDTEVLLHILAKELNKDGTPETSEEFFDLLCNAVGTIFNKVRGAYSVTALIIGKGLVVFRDPRGIRPLVRGERDNGNDGTDYIFASENTMFYSMGYESKGNVLPGELIYVDNDGKLFSKRLVKEEFNPCIFEYVYFARPDAILNDVGVYRSRLRMGQNLAEAWKKKYPDILPDIVIPAPSTANTSALSFAHEIGVRYSEGLYKNYFVGRTFIMPGQEERKRSVKHKLVPQETEIRGKKVLIVDDSIVRGNTSREIVRMVKDFGAKEVYFVSACPPVQHPCYYGVDMPTTEELIASKKTVDTIKKDLGVDILMYQEIEDLVEAVTRIGDHHIDNPCMACLDGHYVINGRKVHELVKE
;
A
#
# COMPACT_ATOMS: atom_id res chain seq x y z
N ILE A 1 7.29 3.18 -14.48
CA ILE A 1 8.53 3.99 -14.46
C ILE A 1 8.79 4.58 -15.83
N ASN A 2 8.80 3.78 -16.87
CA ASN A 2 9.09 4.20 -18.25
C ASN A 2 7.84 4.58 -19.07
N TYR A 3 6.92 5.28 -18.45
CA TYR A 3 5.65 5.69 -19.07
C TYR A 3 5.87 6.52 -20.33
N ASP A 4 6.69 7.55 -20.26
CA ASP A 4 6.92 8.47 -21.37
C ASP A 4 7.54 7.78 -22.60
N GLU A 5 8.50 6.85 -22.38
CA GLU A 5 9.08 6.02 -23.45
C GLU A 5 8.01 5.16 -24.15
N LEU A 6 7.10 4.58 -23.35
CA LEU A 6 6.03 3.74 -23.87
C LEU A 6 4.96 4.57 -24.60
N VAL A 7 4.65 5.77 -24.10
CA VAL A 7 3.75 6.71 -24.78
C VAL A 7 4.36 7.10 -26.13
N GLU A 8 5.65 7.43 -26.20
CA GLU A 8 6.32 7.73 -27.46
C GLU A 8 6.27 6.54 -28.45
N GLU A 9 6.51 5.32 -27.96
CA GLU A 9 6.37 4.11 -28.78
C GLU A 9 4.97 3.96 -29.36
N VAL A 10 3.94 4.07 -28.52
CA VAL A 10 2.53 3.89 -28.92
C VAL A 10 2.07 5.01 -29.87
N THR A 11 2.40 6.27 -29.57
CA THR A 11 1.84 7.41 -30.32
C THR A 11 2.64 7.73 -31.58
N ILE A 12 3.98 7.75 -31.51
CA ILE A 12 4.84 8.18 -32.62
C ILE A 12 5.17 7.00 -33.54
N LYS A 13 5.68 5.89 -32.97
CA LYS A 13 6.13 4.75 -33.79
C LYS A 13 4.95 3.91 -34.29
N GLU A 14 3.94 3.66 -33.44
CA GLU A 14 2.78 2.85 -33.80
C GLU A 14 1.61 3.67 -34.34
N LYS A 15 1.69 5.02 -34.27
CA LYS A 15 0.66 5.95 -34.75
C LYS A 15 -0.72 5.70 -34.15
N ARG A 16 -0.78 5.29 -32.89
CA ARG A 16 -2.01 5.11 -32.13
C ARG A 16 -2.32 6.36 -31.30
N TYR A 17 -3.60 6.60 -31.06
CA TYR A 17 -4.06 7.72 -30.27
C TYR A 17 -4.40 7.27 -28.84
N LEU A 18 -3.95 8.04 -27.84
CA LEU A 18 -4.34 7.85 -26.44
C LEU A 18 -5.47 8.81 -26.11
N ASN A 19 -6.52 8.31 -25.45
CA ASN A 19 -7.68 9.10 -25.04
C ASN A 19 -7.51 9.70 -23.64
N THR A 20 -6.60 9.14 -22.85
CA THR A 20 -6.36 9.53 -21.45
C THR A 20 -4.86 9.64 -21.18
N THR A 21 -4.52 10.10 -19.99
CA THR A 21 -3.16 10.09 -19.45
C THR A 21 -2.91 8.91 -18.52
N SER A 22 -3.79 7.89 -18.55
CA SER A 22 -3.66 6.70 -17.71
C SER A 22 -2.57 5.78 -18.23
N ASP A 23 -1.70 5.32 -17.34
CA ASP A 23 -0.70 4.30 -17.63
C ASP A 23 -1.34 2.95 -18.06
N THR A 24 -2.53 2.66 -17.58
CA THR A 24 -3.31 1.48 -17.95
C THR A 24 -3.68 1.48 -19.44
N GLU A 25 -3.93 2.65 -20.05
CA GLU A 25 -4.23 2.73 -21.49
C GLU A 25 -3.03 2.33 -22.34
N VAL A 26 -1.83 2.69 -21.90
CA VAL A 26 -0.59 2.27 -22.56
C VAL A 26 -0.43 0.75 -22.52
N LEU A 27 -0.68 0.13 -21.36
CA LEU A 27 -0.71 -1.33 -21.22
C LEU A 27 -1.73 -1.97 -22.15
N LEU A 28 -2.93 -1.40 -22.23
CA LEU A 28 -3.99 -1.86 -23.12
C LEU A 28 -3.54 -1.84 -24.59
N HIS A 29 -2.87 -0.78 -25.05
CA HIS A 29 -2.36 -0.67 -26.41
C HIS A 29 -1.28 -1.71 -26.71
N ILE A 30 -0.37 -1.97 -25.78
CA ILE A 30 0.66 -3.01 -25.92
C ILE A 30 -0.01 -4.39 -26.02
N LEU A 31 -0.93 -4.70 -25.09
CA LEU A 31 -1.66 -5.97 -25.09
C LEU A 31 -2.44 -6.16 -26.41
N ALA A 32 -3.23 -5.18 -26.82
CA ALA A 32 -4.04 -5.24 -28.04
C ALA A 32 -3.19 -5.40 -29.30
N LYS A 33 -2.01 -4.77 -29.36
CA LYS A 33 -1.08 -4.93 -30.48
C LYS A 33 -0.59 -6.37 -30.59
N GLU A 34 -0.14 -6.94 -29.47
CA GLU A 34 0.39 -8.30 -29.45
C GLU A 34 -0.70 -9.33 -29.81
N LEU A 35 -1.92 -9.14 -29.30
CA LEU A 35 -3.06 -10.02 -29.61
C LEU A 35 -3.53 -9.97 -31.08
N ASN A 36 -3.18 -8.92 -31.82
CA ASN A 36 -3.57 -8.79 -33.26
C ASN A 36 -2.46 -9.23 -34.23
N LYS A 37 -1.31 -9.75 -33.75
CA LYS A 37 -0.21 -10.15 -34.65
C LYS A 37 -0.44 -11.46 -35.36
N ASP A 38 -1.01 -12.45 -34.69
CA ASP A 38 -0.97 -13.85 -35.07
C ASP A 38 -2.39 -14.44 -35.32
N GLY A 39 -3.16 -13.88 -36.23
CA GLY A 39 -4.45 -14.45 -36.64
C GLY A 39 -5.51 -14.49 -35.51
N THR A 40 -6.63 -15.18 -35.80
CA THR A 40 -7.70 -15.36 -34.81
C THR A 40 -7.63 -16.76 -34.23
N PRO A 41 -7.29 -16.94 -32.93
CA PRO A 41 -7.26 -18.27 -32.32
C PRO A 41 -8.65 -18.91 -32.28
N GLU A 42 -8.72 -20.18 -32.61
CA GLU A 42 -9.98 -20.96 -32.70
C GLU A 42 -10.34 -21.58 -31.34
N THR A 43 -9.32 -21.97 -30.55
CA THR A 43 -9.50 -22.61 -29.24
C THR A 43 -9.05 -21.72 -28.07
N SER A 44 -9.49 -22.05 -26.85
CA SER A 44 -9.04 -21.38 -25.62
C SER A 44 -7.56 -21.62 -25.34
N GLU A 45 -7.03 -22.77 -25.70
CA GLU A 45 -5.62 -23.13 -25.60
C GLU A 45 -4.74 -22.23 -26.47
N GLU A 46 -5.10 -22.12 -27.77
CA GLU A 46 -4.38 -21.23 -28.69
C GLU A 46 -4.44 -19.77 -28.25
N PHE A 47 -5.60 -19.34 -27.74
CA PHE A 47 -5.74 -17.98 -27.19
C PHE A 47 -4.88 -17.78 -25.95
N PHE A 48 -4.77 -18.80 -25.09
CA PHE A 48 -3.88 -18.74 -23.93
C PHE A 48 -2.40 -18.65 -24.33
N ASP A 49 -1.97 -19.38 -25.36
CA ASP A 49 -0.60 -19.28 -25.88
C ASP A 49 -0.32 -17.89 -26.46
N LEU A 50 -1.28 -17.30 -27.16
CA LEU A 50 -1.18 -15.93 -27.65
C LEU A 50 -1.10 -14.91 -26.48
N LEU A 51 -1.89 -15.10 -25.42
CA LEU A 51 -1.82 -14.31 -24.19
C LEU A 51 -0.45 -14.45 -23.50
N CYS A 52 0.13 -15.64 -23.47
CA CYS A 52 1.48 -15.84 -22.90
C CYS A 52 2.52 -14.99 -23.62
N ASN A 53 2.47 -14.89 -24.94
CA ASN A 53 3.36 -14.06 -25.74
C ASN A 53 3.11 -12.57 -25.50
N ALA A 54 1.84 -12.17 -25.48
CA ALA A 54 1.44 -10.77 -25.31
C ALA A 54 1.82 -10.23 -23.90
N VAL A 55 1.50 -10.99 -22.84
CA VAL A 55 1.84 -10.62 -21.46
C VAL A 55 3.35 -10.74 -21.20
N GLY A 56 4.02 -11.73 -21.82
CA GLY A 56 5.48 -11.82 -21.83
C GLY A 56 6.14 -10.57 -22.41
N THR A 57 5.58 -10.00 -23.48
CA THR A 57 6.02 -8.72 -24.03
C THR A 57 5.82 -7.56 -23.04
N ILE A 58 4.69 -7.53 -22.32
CA ILE A 58 4.45 -6.53 -21.26
C ILE A 58 5.52 -6.66 -20.18
N PHE A 59 5.78 -7.86 -19.67
CA PHE A 59 6.79 -8.07 -18.61
C PHE A 59 8.20 -7.63 -19.01
N ASN A 60 8.54 -7.75 -20.30
CA ASN A 60 9.83 -7.31 -20.83
C ASN A 60 9.92 -5.79 -21.07
N LYS A 61 8.82 -5.15 -21.47
CA LYS A 61 8.81 -3.74 -21.84
C LYS A 61 8.48 -2.80 -20.70
N VAL A 62 7.52 -3.18 -19.87
CA VAL A 62 6.96 -2.29 -18.84
C VAL A 62 7.79 -2.38 -17.56
N ARG A 63 8.42 -1.29 -17.19
CA ARG A 63 9.14 -1.17 -15.93
C ARG A 63 8.24 -0.52 -14.87
N GLY A 64 7.86 -1.29 -13.87
CA GLY A 64 6.97 -0.80 -12.81
C GLY A 64 6.31 -1.94 -12.02
N ALA A 65 5.36 -1.59 -11.19
CA ALA A 65 4.58 -2.54 -10.41
C ALA A 65 3.11 -2.44 -10.81
N TYR A 66 2.51 -3.58 -11.08
CA TYR A 66 1.13 -3.64 -11.54
C TYR A 66 0.45 -4.97 -11.22
N SER A 67 -0.85 -4.89 -10.98
CA SER A 67 -1.76 -6.03 -10.92
C SER A 67 -2.92 -5.73 -11.86
N VAL A 68 -3.10 -6.55 -12.87
CA VAL A 68 -4.03 -6.29 -13.96
C VAL A 68 -5.11 -7.36 -14.00
N THR A 69 -6.36 -6.91 -14.10
CA THR A 69 -7.52 -7.72 -14.46
C THR A 69 -8.18 -7.09 -15.67
N ALA A 70 -8.35 -7.86 -16.74
CA ALA A 70 -8.90 -7.38 -17.99
C ALA A 70 -9.95 -8.36 -18.53
N LEU A 71 -11.11 -7.85 -18.89
CA LEU A 71 -12.14 -8.62 -19.59
C LEU A 71 -11.98 -8.43 -21.10
N ILE A 72 -11.76 -9.52 -21.82
CA ILE A 72 -11.70 -9.51 -23.28
C ILE A 72 -13.05 -10.03 -23.81
N ILE A 73 -13.78 -9.15 -24.50
CA ILE A 73 -15.13 -9.47 -25.02
C ILE A 73 -15.06 -10.68 -25.93
N GLY A 74 -15.92 -11.67 -25.66
CA GLY A 74 -16.01 -12.92 -26.42
C GLY A 74 -14.89 -13.92 -26.13
N LYS A 75 -13.95 -13.62 -25.23
CA LYS A 75 -12.85 -14.53 -24.90
C LYS A 75 -12.79 -14.89 -23.41
N GLY A 76 -13.01 -13.94 -22.49
CA GLY A 76 -12.99 -14.20 -21.04
C GLY A 76 -12.13 -13.23 -20.23
N LEU A 77 -11.74 -13.65 -19.04
CA LEU A 77 -11.01 -12.85 -18.07
C LEU A 77 -9.51 -13.16 -18.09
N VAL A 78 -8.70 -12.12 -18.20
CA VAL A 78 -7.23 -12.19 -18.18
C VAL A 78 -6.72 -11.48 -16.93
N VAL A 79 -5.82 -12.15 -16.20
CA VAL A 79 -5.28 -11.66 -14.92
C VAL A 79 -3.78 -11.89 -14.91
N PHE A 80 -3.00 -10.87 -14.57
CA PHE A 80 -1.55 -11.03 -14.39
C PHE A 80 -0.97 -10.06 -13.37
N ARG A 81 0.12 -10.48 -12.73
CA ARG A 81 0.82 -9.74 -11.70
C ARG A 81 2.25 -9.45 -12.12
N ASP A 82 2.77 -8.28 -11.76
CA ASP A 82 4.14 -7.89 -12.08
C ASP A 82 5.17 -8.96 -11.68
N PRO A 83 6.33 -9.07 -12.36
CA PRO A 83 7.33 -10.13 -12.14
C PRO A 83 7.91 -10.18 -10.73
N ARG A 84 7.85 -9.09 -9.97
CA ARG A 84 8.34 -9.02 -8.58
C ARG A 84 7.20 -9.09 -7.56
N GLY A 85 5.94 -9.04 -8.00
CA GLY A 85 4.77 -9.10 -7.13
C GLY A 85 4.70 -7.94 -6.13
N ILE A 86 5.15 -6.75 -6.52
CA ILE A 86 5.16 -5.58 -5.66
C ILE A 86 3.73 -5.19 -5.26
N ARG A 87 2.81 -5.15 -6.26
CA ARG A 87 1.40 -4.89 -5.97
C ARG A 87 0.66 -6.20 -5.62
N PRO A 88 -0.28 -6.15 -4.66
CA PRO A 88 -1.01 -7.35 -4.26
C PRO A 88 -2.03 -7.78 -5.33
N LEU A 89 -2.23 -9.08 -5.45
CA LEU A 89 -3.29 -9.69 -6.24
C LEU A 89 -3.59 -11.07 -5.67
N VAL A 90 -4.83 -11.30 -5.27
CA VAL A 90 -5.32 -12.53 -4.64
C VAL A 90 -6.42 -13.17 -5.47
N ARG A 91 -6.57 -14.49 -5.34
CA ARG A 91 -7.56 -15.30 -6.04
C ARG A 91 -8.48 -16.00 -5.05
N GLY A 92 -9.77 -16.08 -5.41
CA GLY A 92 -10.77 -16.90 -4.73
C GLY A 92 -11.56 -17.74 -5.70
N GLU A 93 -12.15 -18.81 -5.19
CA GLU A 93 -12.97 -19.76 -5.94
C GLU A 93 -14.28 -20.05 -5.20
N ARG A 94 -15.33 -20.33 -5.96
CA ARG A 94 -16.62 -20.74 -5.46
C ARG A 94 -17.21 -21.80 -6.38
N ASP A 95 -17.73 -22.89 -5.80
CA ASP A 95 -18.56 -23.84 -6.54
C ASP A 95 -19.85 -23.13 -7.01
N ASN A 96 -20.16 -23.17 -8.29
CA ASN A 96 -21.36 -22.55 -8.83
C ASN A 96 -22.61 -23.47 -8.85
N GLY A 97 -22.49 -24.70 -8.32
CA GLY A 97 -23.56 -25.69 -8.24
C GLY A 97 -23.91 -26.41 -9.54
N ASN A 98 -23.18 -26.15 -10.64
CA ASN A 98 -23.39 -26.77 -11.96
C ASN A 98 -22.11 -27.47 -12.46
N ASP A 99 -21.41 -28.17 -11.57
CA ASP A 99 -20.10 -28.80 -11.85
C ASP A 99 -19.03 -27.82 -12.37
N GLY A 100 -19.21 -26.53 -12.10
CA GLY A 100 -18.29 -25.46 -12.49
C GLY A 100 -17.76 -24.65 -11.32
N THR A 101 -16.76 -23.81 -11.58
CA THR A 101 -16.12 -22.93 -10.60
C THR A 101 -16.22 -21.48 -11.03
N ASP A 102 -16.71 -20.62 -10.14
CA ASP A 102 -16.61 -19.18 -10.29
C ASP A 102 -15.29 -18.68 -9.70
N TYR A 103 -14.65 -17.75 -10.38
CA TYR A 103 -13.38 -17.16 -9.94
C TYR A 103 -13.54 -15.69 -9.60
N ILE A 104 -12.83 -15.24 -8.56
CA ILE A 104 -12.72 -13.85 -8.19
C ILE A 104 -11.26 -13.45 -8.03
N PHE A 105 -10.90 -12.25 -8.50
CA PHE A 105 -9.58 -11.67 -8.35
C PHE A 105 -9.70 -10.25 -7.78
N ALA A 106 -8.86 -9.92 -6.80
CA ALA A 106 -8.88 -8.64 -6.15
C ALA A 106 -7.50 -8.30 -5.55
N SER A 107 -7.32 -7.04 -5.15
CA SER A 107 -6.11 -6.65 -4.40
C SER A 107 -6.07 -7.25 -2.99
N GLU A 108 -7.23 -7.55 -2.41
CA GLU A 108 -7.39 -8.09 -1.05
C GLU A 108 -8.50 -9.15 -0.99
N ASN A 109 -8.38 -10.12 -0.08
CA ASN A 109 -9.36 -11.20 0.08
C ASN A 109 -10.51 -10.86 1.04
N THR A 110 -10.62 -9.64 1.52
CA THR A 110 -11.53 -9.24 2.62
C THR A 110 -13.02 -9.44 2.30
N MET A 111 -13.40 -9.34 1.01
CA MET A 111 -14.79 -9.52 0.58
C MET A 111 -15.12 -10.95 0.14
N PHE A 112 -14.13 -11.82 0.00
CA PHE A 112 -14.33 -13.17 -0.54
C PHE A 112 -15.34 -13.98 0.29
N TYR A 113 -15.14 -13.99 1.59
CA TYR A 113 -16.05 -14.71 2.51
C TYR A 113 -17.52 -14.23 2.39
N SER A 114 -17.75 -12.91 2.40
CA SER A 114 -19.11 -12.35 2.32
C SER A 114 -19.79 -12.61 0.97
N MET A 115 -18.99 -12.84 -0.08
CA MET A 115 -19.48 -13.19 -1.43
C MET A 115 -19.54 -14.71 -1.66
N GLY A 116 -19.21 -15.52 -0.65
CA GLY A 116 -19.22 -16.98 -0.74
C GLY A 116 -18.03 -17.59 -1.47
N TYR A 117 -16.92 -16.86 -1.60
CA TYR A 117 -15.70 -17.39 -2.19
C TYR A 117 -14.71 -17.86 -1.13
N GLU A 118 -14.06 -18.97 -1.40
CA GLU A 118 -12.91 -19.43 -0.65
C GLU A 118 -11.64 -18.80 -1.20
N SER A 119 -10.78 -18.24 -0.33
CA SER A 119 -9.50 -17.70 -0.74
C SER A 119 -8.54 -18.83 -1.14
N LYS A 120 -7.95 -18.73 -2.33
CA LYS A 120 -6.94 -19.67 -2.85
C LYS A 120 -5.53 -19.08 -2.83
N GLY A 121 -5.33 -17.98 -2.07
CA GLY A 121 -4.05 -17.33 -1.92
C GLY A 121 -3.75 -16.30 -3.00
N ASN A 122 -2.46 -16.10 -3.24
CA ASN A 122 -1.99 -15.03 -4.12
C ASN A 122 -1.80 -15.51 -5.54
N VAL A 123 -2.04 -14.61 -6.50
CA VAL A 123 -1.50 -14.77 -7.86
C VAL A 123 0.02 -14.59 -7.75
N LEU A 124 0.78 -15.54 -8.30
CA LEU A 124 2.24 -15.52 -8.17
C LEU A 124 2.88 -14.35 -8.94
N PRO A 125 4.02 -13.84 -8.50
CA PRO A 125 4.80 -12.87 -9.27
C PRO A 125 5.13 -13.42 -10.66
N GLY A 126 4.84 -12.63 -11.72
CA GLY A 126 5.06 -13.03 -13.10
C GLY A 126 4.10 -14.11 -13.63
N GLU A 127 3.00 -14.36 -12.94
CA GLU A 127 1.95 -15.29 -13.35
C GLU A 127 0.91 -14.60 -14.23
N LEU A 128 0.48 -15.31 -15.27
CA LEU A 128 -0.68 -15.05 -16.09
C LEU A 128 -1.74 -16.12 -15.79
N ILE A 129 -2.97 -15.67 -15.53
CA ILE A 129 -4.16 -16.52 -15.44
C ILE A 129 -5.15 -16.06 -16.50
N TYR A 130 -5.77 -17.02 -17.16
CA TYR A 130 -6.87 -16.81 -18.09
C TYR A 130 -8.04 -17.71 -17.72
N VAL A 131 -9.21 -17.13 -17.65
CA VAL A 131 -10.47 -17.86 -17.46
C VAL A 131 -11.32 -17.61 -18.69
N ASP A 132 -11.62 -18.66 -19.45
CA ASP A 132 -12.44 -18.54 -20.66
C ASP A 132 -13.94 -18.40 -20.35
N ASN A 133 -14.76 -18.25 -21.40
CA ASN A 133 -16.21 -18.08 -21.25
C ASN A 133 -16.92 -19.32 -20.70
N ASP A 134 -16.31 -20.50 -20.79
CA ASP A 134 -16.84 -21.76 -20.27
C ASP A 134 -16.40 -22.00 -18.82
N GLY A 135 -15.62 -21.07 -18.23
CA GLY A 135 -15.13 -21.14 -16.86
C GLY A 135 -13.87 -22.00 -16.69
N LYS A 136 -13.22 -22.41 -17.79
CA LYS A 136 -11.96 -23.16 -17.73
C LYS A 136 -10.81 -22.20 -17.39
N LEU A 137 -10.03 -22.54 -16.37
CA LEU A 137 -8.89 -21.76 -15.91
C LEU A 137 -7.59 -22.31 -16.52
N PHE A 138 -6.81 -21.42 -17.08
CA PHE A 138 -5.44 -21.64 -17.54
C PHE A 138 -4.50 -20.76 -16.72
N SER A 139 -3.34 -21.27 -16.35
CA SER A 139 -2.34 -20.52 -15.57
C SER A 139 -0.93 -20.88 -16.01
N LYS A 140 -0.06 -19.87 -16.09
CA LYS A 140 1.37 -20.06 -16.36
C LYS A 140 2.18 -18.95 -15.75
N ARG A 141 3.23 -19.31 -15.02
CA ARG A 141 4.23 -18.35 -14.57
C ARG A 141 5.22 -18.09 -15.71
N LEU A 142 5.12 -16.90 -16.33
CA LEU A 142 5.92 -16.53 -17.49
C LEU A 142 7.34 -16.07 -17.14
N VAL A 143 7.46 -15.38 -15.98
CA VAL A 143 8.72 -14.82 -15.48
C VAL A 143 8.86 -15.16 -14.01
N LYS A 144 10.09 -15.45 -13.58
CA LYS A 144 10.41 -15.68 -12.18
C LYS A 144 11.55 -14.75 -11.77
N GLU A 145 11.20 -13.69 -11.09
CA GLU A 145 12.13 -12.77 -10.45
C GLU A 145 12.08 -12.91 -8.92
N GLU A 146 12.90 -12.14 -8.22
CA GLU A 146 12.87 -12.01 -6.78
C GLU A 146 11.53 -11.43 -6.31
N PHE A 147 10.98 -11.95 -5.23
CA PHE A 147 9.71 -11.52 -4.69
C PHE A 147 9.91 -10.32 -3.76
N ASN A 148 9.34 -9.16 -4.12
CA ASN A 148 9.50 -7.91 -3.38
C ASN A 148 8.14 -7.23 -3.11
N PRO A 149 7.25 -7.81 -2.30
CA PRO A 149 5.95 -7.20 -2.02
C PRO A 149 6.10 -5.87 -1.28
N CYS A 150 5.23 -4.92 -1.60
CA CYS A 150 5.26 -3.60 -0.98
C CYS A 150 5.00 -3.67 0.53
N ILE A 151 5.95 -3.22 1.36
CA ILE A 151 5.78 -3.19 2.82
C ILE A 151 4.71 -2.20 3.26
N PHE A 152 4.49 -1.13 2.48
CA PHE A 152 3.52 -0.08 2.80
C PHE A 152 2.07 -0.58 2.72
N GLU A 153 1.81 -1.70 2.06
CA GLU A 153 0.51 -2.38 2.13
C GLU A 153 0.18 -2.80 3.56
N TYR A 154 1.14 -3.34 4.31
CA TYR A 154 0.95 -3.74 5.71
C TYR A 154 0.86 -2.55 6.65
N VAL A 155 1.59 -1.47 6.36
CA VAL A 155 1.57 -0.24 7.16
C VAL A 155 0.23 0.48 7.02
N TYR A 156 -0.23 0.71 5.77
CA TYR A 156 -1.31 1.66 5.51
C TYR A 156 -2.43 1.15 4.62
N PHE A 157 -2.12 0.64 3.39
CA PHE A 157 -3.15 0.47 2.36
C PHE A 157 -4.12 -0.66 2.63
N ALA A 158 -3.61 -1.84 3.00
CA ALA A 158 -4.44 -3.02 3.18
C ALA A 158 -5.38 -2.86 4.39
N ARG A 159 -6.56 -3.40 4.26
CA ARG A 159 -7.49 -3.50 5.38
C ARG A 159 -6.92 -4.39 6.49
N PRO A 160 -7.21 -4.13 7.77
CA PRO A 160 -6.67 -4.95 8.86
C PRO A 160 -7.10 -6.42 8.78
N ASP A 161 -8.27 -6.71 8.22
CA ASP A 161 -8.81 -8.05 8.03
C ASP A 161 -8.26 -8.78 6.79
N ALA A 162 -7.37 -8.15 6.01
CA ALA A 162 -6.74 -8.76 4.85
C ALA A 162 -5.61 -9.73 5.23
N ILE A 163 -5.46 -10.77 4.39
CA ILE A 163 -4.30 -11.64 4.37
C ILE A 163 -3.61 -11.45 3.01
N LEU A 164 -2.39 -10.92 3.02
CA LEU A 164 -1.59 -10.69 1.83
C LEU A 164 -0.30 -11.51 1.93
N ASN A 165 0.00 -12.28 0.88
CA ASN A 165 1.20 -13.13 0.85
C ASN A 165 1.32 -14.02 2.09
N ASP A 166 0.17 -14.59 2.52
CA ASP A 166 0.00 -15.44 3.70
C ASP A 166 0.30 -14.74 5.05
N VAL A 167 0.44 -13.42 5.03
CA VAL A 167 0.69 -12.59 6.20
C VAL A 167 -0.57 -11.78 6.56
N GLY A 168 -1.08 -11.95 7.77
CA GLY A 168 -2.24 -11.19 8.27
C GLY A 168 -1.87 -9.76 8.64
N VAL A 169 -2.48 -8.78 7.98
CA VAL A 169 -2.23 -7.34 8.17
C VAL A 169 -2.47 -6.91 9.62
N TYR A 170 -3.54 -7.40 10.26
CA TYR A 170 -3.84 -7.11 11.66
C TYR A 170 -2.69 -7.53 12.59
N ARG A 171 -2.15 -8.75 12.37
CA ARG A 171 -1.05 -9.27 13.18
C ARG A 171 0.25 -8.47 12.98
N SER A 172 0.53 -8.07 11.74
CA SER A 172 1.68 -7.20 11.45
C SER A 172 1.57 -5.86 12.19
N ARG A 173 0.39 -5.22 12.17
CA ARG A 173 0.16 -3.95 12.88
C ARG A 173 0.23 -4.08 14.39
N LEU A 174 -0.21 -5.19 14.98
CA LEU A 174 0.01 -5.45 16.41
C LEU A 174 1.50 -5.50 16.74
N ARG A 175 2.32 -6.19 15.93
CA ARG A 175 3.76 -6.27 16.15
C ARG A 175 4.46 -4.93 15.94
N MET A 176 4.06 -4.15 14.92
CA MET A 176 4.56 -2.77 14.77
C MET A 176 4.37 -1.97 16.06
N GLY A 177 3.19 -2.10 16.71
CA GLY A 177 2.93 -1.45 17.99
C GLY A 177 3.80 -2.00 19.13
N GLN A 178 4.03 -3.31 19.18
CA GLN A 178 4.90 -3.96 20.18
C GLN A 178 6.35 -3.49 20.04
N ASN A 179 6.91 -3.58 18.84
CA ASN A 179 8.30 -3.18 18.58
C ASN A 179 8.51 -1.70 18.87
N LEU A 180 7.57 -0.85 18.48
CA LEU A 180 7.59 0.58 18.77
C LEU A 180 7.55 0.87 20.28
N ALA A 181 6.77 0.09 21.05
CA ALA A 181 6.69 0.20 22.50
C ALA A 181 7.98 -0.26 23.20
N GLU A 182 8.61 -1.31 22.71
CA GLU A 182 9.92 -1.75 23.21
C GLU A 182 11.01 -0.70 22.96
N ALA A 183 11.01 -0.11 21.77
CA ALA A 183 11.91 0.99 21.44
C ALA A 183 11.65 2.22 22.33
N TRP A 184 10.37 2.54 22.61
CA TRP A 184 10.00 3.60 23.54
C TRP A 184 10.54 3.37 24.95
N LYS A 185 10.32 2.18 25.52
CA LYS A 185 10.81 1.83 26.88
C LYS A 185 12.35 1.92 27.00
N LYS A 186 13.07 1.55 25.92
CA LYS A 186 14.55 1.67 25.88
C LYS A 186 15.00 3.13 25.81
N LYS A 187 14.35 3.94 24.99
CA LYS A 187 14.78 5.32 24.70
C LYS A 187 14.30 6.33 25.74
N TYR A 188 13.14 6.09 26.34
CA TYR A 188 12.47 6.99 27.28
C TYR A 188 11.99 6.25 28.54
N PRO A 189 12.89 5.60 29.32
CA PRO A 189 12.51 4.75 30.46
C PRO A 189 11.73 5.47 31.55
N ASP A 190 11.99 6.79 31.73
CA ASP A 190 11.39 7.62 32.79
C ASP A 190 10.16 8.41 32.28
N ILE A 191 9.76 8.24 31.02
CA ILE A 191 8.63 8.98 30.43
C ILE A 191 7.46 8.05 30.21
N LEU A 192 6.43 8.22 31.07
CA LEU A 192 5.17 7.51 30.96
C LEU A 192 4.07 8.50 30.56
N PRO A 193 3.38 8.31 29.42
CA PRO A 193 2.19 9.08 29.08
C PRO A 193 1.01 8.68 29.98
N ASP A 194 0.04 9.58 30.16
CA ASP A 194 -1.19 9.28 30.90
C ASP A 194 -2.17 8.46 30.05
N ILE A 195 -2.06 8.60 28.72
CA ILE A 195 -2.96 7.97 27.74
C ILE A 195 -2.28 7.80 26.39
N VAL A 196 -2.63 6.71 25.70
CA VAL A 196 -2.27 6.46 24.30
C VAL A 196 -3.51 6.56 23.43
N ILE A 197 -3.45 7.37 22.38
CA ILE A 197 -4.53 7.55 21.40
C ILE A 197 -4.03 7.26 19.98
N PRO A 198 -4.83 6.68 19.09
CA PRO A 198 -4.49 6.51 17.69
C PRO A 198 -4.76 7.79 16.88
N ALA A 199 -4.02 7.99 15.79
CA ALA A 199 -4.48 8.75 14.65
C ALA A 199 -5.42 7.83 13.84
N PRO A 200 -6.75 8.01 13.94
CA PRO A 200 -7.67 7.01 13.39
C PRO A 200 -7.73 7.07 11.85
N SER A 201 -7.96 5.92 11.20
CA SER A 201 -8.33 4.62 11.77
C SER A 201 -7.24 3.55 11.57
N THR A 202 -6.23 3.78 10.75
CA THR A 202 -5.23 2.77 10.37
C THR A 202 -4.29 2.45 11.54
N ALA A 203 -3.98 3.45 12.35
CA ALA A 203 -3.11 3.32 13.53
C ALA A 203 -3.78 2.65 14.75
N ASN A 204 -5.10 2.40 14.73
CA ASN A 204 -5.81 1.89 15.90
C ASN A 204 -5.18 0.61 16.45
N THR A 205 -4.82 -0.33 15.58
CA THR A 205 -4.25 -1.62 15.97
C THR A 205 -2.86 -1.47 16.60
N SER A 206 -2.00 -0.65 15.99
CA SER A 206 -0.64 -0.40 16.53
C SER A 206 -0.70 0.38 17.83
N ALA A 207 -1.61 1.35 17.95
CA ALA A 207 -1.79 2.11 19.18
C ALA A 207 -2.32 1.25 20.34
N LEU A 208 -3.25 0.33 20.05
CA LEU A 208 -3.77 -0.63 21.04
C LEU A 208 -2.63 -1.50 21.60
N SER A 209 -1.83 -2.07 20.70
CA SER A 209 -0.71 -2.94 21.08
C SER A 209 0.37 -2.16 21.82
N PHE A 210 0.72 -0.98 21.33
CA PHE A 210 1.68 -0.08 22.00
C PHE A 210 1.24 0.24 23.43
N ALA A 211 -0.03 0.65 23.62
CA ALA A 211 -0.58 0.98 24.94
C ALA A 211 -0.52 -0.20 25.92
N HIS A 212 -0.87 -1.39 25.43
CA HIS A 212 -0.80 -2.63 26.21
C HIS A 212 0.62 -2.92 26.67
N GLU A 213 1.61 -2.82 25.77
CA GLU A 213 3.02 -3.12 26.05
C GLU A 213 3.66 -2.15 27.06
N ILE A 214 3.31 -0.86 27.03
CA ILE A 214 3.83 0.11 28.02
C ILE A 214 2.97 0.17 29.30
N GLY A 215 1.87 -0.60 29.39
CA GLY A 215 0.98 -0.62 30.56
C GLY A 215 0.17 0.67 30.76
N VAL A 216 -0.16 1.38 29.67
CA VAL A 216 -0.91 2.65 29.68
C VAL A 216 -2.27 2.46 29.05
N ARG A 217 -3.26 3.23 29.52
CA ARG A 217 -4.61 3.17 28.97
C ARG A 217 -4.66 3.59 27.49
N TYR A 218 -5.22 2.73 26.64
CA TYR A 218 -5.66 3.08 25.28
C TYR A 218 -7.00 3.80 25.33
N SER A 219 -7.19 4.82 24.50
CA SER A 219 -8.47 5.48 24.30
C SER A 219 -8.61 6.04 22.88
N GLU A 220 -9.83 6.07 22.37
CA GLU A 220 -10.16 6.75 21.12
C GLU A 220 -10.32 8.25 21.33
N GLY A 221 -9.25 8.93 21.78
CA GLY A 221 -9.25 10.38 22.06
C GLY A 221 -9.53 11.25 20.83
N LEU A 222 -9.47 10.68 19.65
CA LEU A 222 -9.86 11.28 18.37
C LEU A 222 -10.90 10.37 17.70
N TYR A 223 -12.10 10.88 17.48
CA TYR A 223 -13.16 10.14 16.82
C TYR A 223 -13.27 10.54 15.35
N LYS A 224 -13.26 9.56 14.45
CA LYS A 224 -13.42 9.80 13.01
C LYS A 224 -14.89 9.98 12.65
N ASN A 225 -15.21 11.09 12.01
CA ASN A 225 -16.54 11.33 11.47
C ASN A 225 -16.70 10.60 10.12
N TYR A 226 -17.42 9.47 10.13
CA TYR A 226 -17.64 8.64 8.95
C TYR A 226 -18.61 9.25 7.93
N PHE A 227 -19.36 10.29 8.29
CA PHE A 227 -20.26 10.99 7.39
C PHE A 227 -19.55 12.01 6.48
N VAL A 228 -18.28 12.30 6.76
CA VAL A 228 -17.45 13.16 5.91
C VAL A 228 -16.62 12.28 4.97
N GLY A 229 -16.93 12.34 3.67
CA GLY A 229 -16.27 11.54 2.64
C GLY A 229 -14.76 11.80 2.49
N ARG A 230 -14.09 11.02 1.64
CA ARG A 230 -12.66 11.18 1.32
C ARG A 230 -12.42 12.52 0.63
N THR A 231 -11.68 13.41 1.28
CA THR A 231 -11.37 14.77 0.81
C THR A 231 -10.04 14.87 0.05
N PHE A 232 -9.36 13.75 -0.22
CA PHE A 232 -8.13 13.74 -1.02
C PHE A 232 -8.33 14.16 -2.48
N ILE A 233 -9.57 14.20 -2.95
CA ILE A 233 -9.96 14.53 -4.33
C ILE A 233 -10.27 16.03 -4.49
N MET A 234 -10.23 16.84 -3.41
CA MET A 234 -10.53 18.28 -3.50
C MET A 234 -9.31 19.09 -3.96
N PRO A 235 -9.42 19.91 -5.00
CA PRO A 235 -8.37 20.82 -5.43
C PRO A 235 -8.26 21.99 -4.44
N GLY A 236 -7.11 22.13 -3.78
CA GLY A 236 -6.78 23.28 -2.94
C GLY A 236 -6.22 22.95 -1.55
N GLN A 237 -5.10 23.60 -1.16
CA GLN A 237 -4.46 23.39 0.15
C GLN A 237 -5.33 23.88 1.33
N GLU A 238 -6.06 24.97 1.17
CA GLU A 238 -6.93 25.55 2.19
C GLU A 238 -8.15 24.66 2.49
N GLU A 239 -8.73 24.04 1.46
CA GLU A 239 -9.85 23.11 1.60
C GLU A 239 -9.40 21.79 2.27
N ARG A 240 -8.19 21.32 1.97
CA ARG A 240 -7.59 20.15 2.65
C ARG A 240 -7.40 20.38 4.14
N LYS A 241 -6.96 21.57 4.57
CA LYS A 241 -6.79 21.92 5.99
C LYS A 241 -8.15 21.98 6.72
N ARG A 242 -9.17 22.58 6.11
CA ARG A 242 -10.54 22.59 6.68
C ARG A 242 -11.11 21.18 6.80
N SER A 243 -10.80 20.30 5.86
CA SER A 243 -11.36 18.95 5.81
C SER A 243 -10.88 18.03 6.95
N VAL A 244 -9.64 18.18 7.46
CA VAL A 244 -9.17 17.40 8.61
C VAL A 244 -9.96 17.76 9.88
N LYS A 245 -10.26 19.04 10.10
CA LYS A 245 -11.07 19.51 11.24
C LYS A 245 -12.51 18.96 11.25
N HIS A 246 -13.08 18.70 10.08
CA HIS A 246 -14.41 18.11 9.98
C HIS A 246 -14.41 16.57 10.09
N LYS A 247 -13.25 15.96 9.89
CA LYS A 247 -13.11 14.48 9.90
C LYS A 247 -12.80 13.91 11.26
N LEU A 248 -12.11 14.66 12.12
CA LEU A 248 -11.67 14.20 13.43
C LEU A 248 -12.28 15.08 14.52
N VAL A 249 -12.89 14.45 15.50
CA VAL A 249 -13.49 15.12 16.66
C VAL A 249 -12.70 14.71 17.91
N PRO A 250 -11.97 15.65 18.53
CA PRO A 250 -11.25 15.37 19.77
C PRO A 250 -12.21 15.17 20.96
N GLN A 251 -11.90 14.21 21.81
CA GLN A 251 -12.63 13.95 23.06
C GLN A 251 -11.93 14.66 24.23
N GLU A 252 -12.48 15.81 24.62
CA GLU A 252 -11.89 16.67 25.64
C GLU A 252 -11.65 15.95 26.97
N THR A 253 -12.59 15.12 27.42
CA THR A 253 -12.50 14.35 28.66
C THR A 253 -11.33 13.37 28.67
N GLU A 254 -10.90 12.94 27.49
CA GLU A 254 -9.76 12.02 27.33
C GLU A 254 -8.43 12.77 27.21
N ILE A 255 -8.43 14.04 26.81
CA ILE A 255 -7.22 14.81 26.44
C ILE A 255 -6.83 15.81 27.51
N ARG A 256 -7.80 16.58 28.05
CA ARG A 256 -7.53 17.74 28.91
C ARG A 256 -6.68 17.38 30.12
N GLY A 257 -5.58 18.12 30.30
CA GLY A 257 -4.65 18.03 31.45
C GLY A 257 -3.73 16.81 31.44
N LYS A 258 -3.77 15.99 30.38
CA LYS A 258 -3.00 14.74 30.29
C LYS A 258 -1.75 14.87 29.42
N LYS A 259 -0.76 14.02 29.68
CA LYS A 259 0.33 13.70 28.77
C LYS A 259 -0.19 12.69 27.75
N VAL A 260 -0.41 13.14 26.53
CA VAL A 260 -1.03 12.35 25.47
C VAL A 260 0.02 11.82 24.52
N LEU A 261 0.08 10.50 24.34
CA LEU A 261 0.90 9.87 23.30
C LEU A 261 0.01 9.51 22.11
N ILE A 262 0.33 10.05 20.95
CA ILE A 262 -0.35 9.79 19.69
C ILE A 262 0.46 8.76 18.91
N VAL A 263 -0.19 7.67 18.48
CA VAL A 263 0.39 6.70 17.54
C VAL A 263 -0.24 6.91 16.17
N ASP A 264 0.59 7.14 15.16
CA ASP A 264 0.18 7.21 13.76
C ASP A 264 0.77 6.03 12.97
N ASP A 265 0.14 5.67 11.85
CA ASP A 265 0.70 4.65 10.96
C ASP A 265 1.96 5.15 10.24
N SER A 266 1.95 6.39 9.75
CA SER A 266 3.07 7.00 9.03
C SER A 266 2.99 8.52 8.99
N ILE A 267 4.14 9.18 8.87
CA ILE A 267 4.24 10.62 8.64
C ILE A 267 4.85 10.85 7.25
N VAL A 268 3.99 11.17 6.27
CA VAL A 268 4.44 11.39 4.89
C VAL A 268 4.70 12.89 4.64
N ARG A 269 3.65 13.70 4.56
CA ARG A 269 3.74 15.15 4.32
C ARG A 269 3.72 15.97 5.62
N GLY A 270 3.33 15.37 6.74
CA GLY A 270 3.24 15.99 8.06
C GLY A 270 2.06 16.96 8.25
N ASN A 271 1.24 17.20 7.24
CA ASN A 271 0.10 18.11 7.35
C ASN A 271 -0.99 17.58 8.28
N THR A 272 -1.37 16.32 8.12
CA THR A 272 -2.35 15.64 8.98
C THR A 272 -1.84 15.55 10.42
N SER A 273 -0.59 15.10 10.60
CA SER A 273 0.03 14.99 11.93
C SER A 273 0.08 16.33 12.66
N ARG A 274 0.41 17.43 11.95
CA ARG A 274 0.42 18.79 12.51
C ARG A 274 -0.98 19.25 12.98
N GLU A 275 -2.01 19.00 12.17
CA GLU A 275 -3.38 19.36 12.56
C GLU A 275 -3.89 18.49 13.71
N ILE A 276 -3.55 17.21 13.78
CA ILE A 276 -3.87 16.32 14.89
C ILE A 276 -3.22 16.85 16.19
N VAL A 277 -1.92 17.14 16.15
CA VAL A 277 -1.18 17.66 17.30
C VAL A 277 -1.78 18.99 17.79
N ARG A 278 -2.10 19.88 16.84
CA ARG A 278 -2.76 21.15 17.15
C ARG A 278 -4.11 20.93 17.83
N MET A 279 -4.97 20.07 17.29
CA MET A 279 -6.27 19.77 17.91
C MET A 279 -6.10 19.23 19.33
N VAL A 280 -5.19 18.30 19.56
CA VAL A 280 -4.94 17.71 20.88
C VAL A 280 -4.46 18.78 21.86
N LYS A 281 -3.62 19.71 21.44
CA LYS A 281 -3.19 20.86 22.24
C LYS A 281 -4.30 21.87 22.53
N ASP A 282 -5.08 22.22 21.51
CA ASP A 282 -6.23 23.14 21.64
C ASP A 282 -7.27 22.63 22.65
N PHE A 283 -7.38 21.29 22.78
CA PHE A 283 -8.24 20.61 23.76
C PHE A 283 -7.57 20.40 25.13
N GLY A 284 -6.42 21.02 25.35
CA GLY A 284 -5.80 21.17 26.68
C GLY A 284 -4.91 20.02 27.11
N ALA A 285 -4.29 19.28 26.20
CA ALA A 285 -3.22 18.34 26.55
C ALA A 285 -2.06 19.09 27.25
N LYS A 286 -1.50 18.48 28.31
CA LYS A 286 -0.37 19.02 29.06
C LYS A 286 0.95 18.85 28.30
N GLU A 287 1.16 17.67 27.72
CA GLU A 287 2.29 17.31 26.87
C GLU A 287 1.77 16.45 25.72
N VAL A 288 2.40 16.52 24.57
CA VAL A 288 2.04 15.72 23.38
C VAL A 288 3.26 14.99 22.86
N TYR A 289 3.22 13.68 22.94
CA TYR A 289 4.20 12.78 22.34
C TYR A 289 3.63 12.18 21.06
N PHE A 290 4.45 12.01 20.04
CA PHE A 290 4.02 11.47 18.75
C PHE A 290 4.96 10.36 18.31
N VAL A 291 4.40 9.20 17.97
CA VAL A 291 5.16 8.06 17.48
C VAL A 291 4.57 7.55 16.17
N SER A 292 5.43 7.18 15.24
CA SER A 292 5.05 6.63 13.94
C SER A 292 5.39 5.13 13.87
N ALA A 293 4.43 4.30 13.54
CA ALA A 293 4.63 2.87 13.35
C ALA A 293 5.39 2.53 12.05
N CYS A 294 5.63 3.53 11.21
CA CYS A 294 6.46 3.45 10.01
C CYS A 294 7.75 4.27 10.22
N PRO A 295 8.89 3.83 9.70
CA PRO A 295 10.10 4.64 9.60
C PRO A 295 9.87 5.94 8.81
N PRO A 296 10.81 6.92 8.85
CA PRO A 296 10.70 8.11 8.06
C PRO A 296 10.56 7.81 6.57
N VAL A 297 9.52 8.32 5.91
CA VAL A 297 9.34 8.23 4.46
C VAL A 297 10.20 9.31 3.80
N GLN A 298 11.32 8.91 3.18
CA GLN A 298 12.36 9.82 2.69
C GLN A 298 12.42 9.92 1.17
N HIS A 299 11.89 8.93 0.46
CA HIS A 299 12.01 8.81 -0.99
C HIS A 299 10.65 8.68 -1.67
N PRO A 300 10.48 9.19 -2.90
CA PRO A 300 9.24 9.03 -3.65
C PRO A 300 8.99 7.56 -4.01
N CYS A 301 7.75 7.21 -4.29
CA CYS A 301 7.39 5.89 -4.77
C CYS A 301 7.18 5.90 -6.28
N TYR A 302 7.90 5.02 -7.00
CA TYR A 302 7.71 4.81 -8.45
C TYR A 302 6.87 3.56 -8.77
N TYR A 303 6.25 2.93 -7.75
CA TYR A 303 5.53 1.66 -7.85
C TYR A 303 4.03 1.78 -7.56
N GLY A 304 3.46 2.97 -7.79
CA GLY A 304 2.01 3.19 -7.75
C GLY A 304 1.44 3.71 -6.44
N VAL A 305 2.29 4.16 -5.49
CA VAL A 305 1.83 4.90 -4.32
C VAL A 305 1.95 6.40 -4.60
N ASP A 306 0.89 7.19 -4.28
CA ASP A 306 0.87 8.65 -4.48
C ASP A 306 1.81 9.39 -3.49
N MET A 307 3.09 9.19 -3.71
CA MET A 307 4.20 9.90 -3.09
C MET A 307 5.17 10.35 -4.19
N PRO A 308 4.76 11.29 -5.05
CA PRO A 308 5.41 11.49 -6.35
C PRO A 308 6.73 12.27 -6.28
N THR A 309 6.89 13.17 -5.30
CA THR A 309 8.04 14.08 -5.27
C THR A 309 8.73 14.12 -3.92
N THR A 310 10.04 14.28 -3.95
CA THR A 310 10.87 14.42 -2.73
C THR A 310 10.50 15.65 -1.91
N GLU A 311 10.06 16.75 -2.57
CA GLU A 311 9.70 18.01 -1.95
C GLU A 311 8.49 17.90 -1.03
N GLU A 312 7.57 17.00 -1.33
CA GLU A 312 6.37 16.77 -0.52
C GLU A 312 6.62 15.93 0.73
N LEU A 313 7.75 15.21 0.79
CA LEU A 313 8.09 14.33 1.90
C LEU A 313 8.77 15.10 3.02
N ILE A 314 8.14 15.14 4.20
CA ILE A 314 8.68 15.91 5.34
C ILE A 314 10.05 15.41 5.80
N ALA A 315 10.31 14.10 5.69
CA ALA A 315 11.55 13.47 6.15
C ALA A 315 12.66 13.43 5.08
N SER A 316 12.41 13.89 3.85
CA SER A 316 13.41 13.83 2.77
C SER A 316 14.61 14.75 3.00
N LYS A 317 14.38 15.92 3.64
CA LYS A 317 15.40 16.97 3.85
C LYS A 317 15.51 17.45 5.29
N LYS A 318 14.69 16.87 6.21
CA LYS A 318 14.63 17.32 7.62
C LYS A 318 15.06 16.20 8.55
N THR A 319 15.79 16.57 9.59
CA THR A 319 16.07 15.66 10.70
C THR A 319 14.83 15.47 11.57
N VAL A 320 14.81 14.37 12.34
CA VAL A 320 13.72 14.09 13.30
C VAL A 320 13.50 15.24 14.27
N ASP A 321 14.57 15.89 14.75
CA ASP A 321 14.47 17.05 15.63
C ASP A 321 13.83 18.27 14.96
N THR A 322 14.08 18.48 13.67
CA THR A 322 13.41 19.54 12.91
C THR A 322 11.93 19.23 12.70
N ILE A 323 11.61 17.98 12.35
CA ILE A 323 10.22 17.54 12.20
C ILE A 323 9.46 17.65 13.52
N LYS A 324 10.08 17.24 14.63
CA LYS A 324 9.56 17.39 15.99
C LYS A 324 9.13 18.84 16.26
N LYS A 325 10.00 19.81 15.94
CA LYS A 325 9.71 21.25 16.10
C LYS A 325 8.57 21.71 15.18
N ASP A 326 8.59 21.26 13.92
CA ASP A 326 7.56 21.60 12.93
C ASP A 326 6.17 21.07 13.30
N LEU A 327 6.11 19.88 13.90
CA LEU A 327 4.88 19.30 14.44
C LEU A 327 4.46 19.93 15.75
N GLY A 328 5.41 20.52 16.48
CA GLY A 328 5.19 21.14 17.78
C GLY A 328 4.98 20.12 18.90
N VAL A 329 5.57 18.94 18.84
CA VAL A 329 5.45 17.89 19.85
C VAL A 329 6.61 17.91 20.84
N ASP A 330 6.40 17.37 22.05
CA ASP A 330 7.42 17.29 23.08
C ASP A 330 8.39 16.14 22.81
N ILE A 331 7.92 15.05 22.23
CA ILE A 331 8.71 13.92 21.74
C ILE A 331 8.19 13.48 20.37
N LEU A 332 9.12 13.16 19.45
CA LEU A 332 8.86 12.48 18.20
C LEU A 332 9.73 11.23 18.11
N MET A 333 9.12 10.08 17.80
CA MET A 333 9.83 8.84 17.56
C MET A 333 9.25 8.12 16.33
N TYR A 334 10.11 7.53 15.54
CA TYR A 334 9.76 6.65 14.42
C TYR A 334 10.15 5.22 14.73
N GLN A 335 9.47 4.29 14.10
CA GLN A 335 9.88 2.90 14.00
C GLN A 335 11.22 2.80 13.26
N GLU A 336 12.05 1.80 13.61
CA GLU A 336 13.23 1.45 12.84
C GLU A 336 12.85 0.52 11.67
N ILE A 337 13.66 0.51 10.60
CA ILE A 337 13.38 -0.32 9.41
C ILE A 337 13.39 -1.81 9.76
N GLU A 338 14.37 -2.23 10.55
CA GLU A 338 14.55 -3.62 10.97
C GLU A 338 13.33 -4.11 11.77
N ASP A 339 12.82 -3.29 12.67
CA ASP A 339 11.64 -3.59 13.49
C ASP A 339 10.36 -3.66 12.64
N LEU A 340 10.25 -2.81 11.60
CA LEU A 340 9.14 -2.86 10.66
C LEU A 340 9.19 -4.16 9.83
N VAL A 341 10.35 -4.52 9.31
CA VAL A 341 10.55 -5.76 8.54
C VAL A 341 10.22 -6.96 9.42
N GLU A 342 10.72 -7.00 10.65
CA GLU A 342 10.43 -8.07 11.61
C GLU A 342 8.93 -8.21 11.87
N ALA A 343 8.22 -7.09 12.03
CA ALA A 343 6.77 -7.09 12.26
C ALA A 343 5.98 -7.71 11.10
N VAL A 344 6.48 -7.63 9.87
CA VAL A 344 5.83 -8.20 8.68
C VAL A 344 6.29 -9.63 8.41
N THR A 345 7.54 -9.98 8.70
CA THR A 345 8.13 -11.28 8.32
C THR A 345 7.98 -12.37 9.39
N ARG A 346 7.72 -12.04 10.65
CA ARG A 346 7.71 -12.97 11.81
C ARG A 346 6.47 -13.84 11.90
N ILE A 347 5.92 -14.44 10.83
CA ILE A 347 4.70 -15.25 10.91
C ILE A 347 4.88 -16.65 10.34
N GLY A 348 5.16 -17.62 11.23
CA GLY A 348 5.18 -19.05 10.89
C GLY A 348 6.23 -19.39 9.83
N ASP A 349 5.88 -20.35 8.95
CA ASP A 349 6.76 -20.81 7.87
C ASP A 349 6.72 -19.91 6.61
N HIS A 350 5.94 -18.83 6.64
CA HIS A 350 5.81 -17.90 5.52
C HIS A 350 6.68 -16.67 5.75
N HIS A 351 7.65 -16.47 4.89
CA HIS A 351 8.60 -15.37 4.96
C HIS A 351 8.49 -14.44 3.76
N ILE A 352 8.43 -13.15 4.04
CA ILE A 352 8.70 -12.10 3.06
C ILE A 352 10.16 -11.69 3.27
N ASP A 353 11.08 -12.34 2.54
CA ASP A 353 12.52 -12.15 2.76
C ASP A 353 12.97 -10.72 2.39
N ASN A 354 12.49 -10.18 1.28
CA ASN A 354 12.93 -8.90 0.72
C ASN A 354 11.74 -8.03 0.30
N PRO A 355 10.99 -7.42 1.24
CA PRO A 355 9.90 -6.51 0.88
C PRO A 355 10.43 -5.25 0.19
N CYS A 356 9.66 -4.68 -0.74
CA CYS A 356 9.95 -3.37 -1.30
C CYS A 356 9.80 -2.29 -0.23
N MET A 357 10.91 -1.60 0.08
CA MET A 357 10.99 -0.49 1.05
C MET A 357 11.53 0.79 0.42
N ALA A 358 11.50 0.91 -0.92
CA ALA A 358 12.13 1.99 -1.65
C ALA A 358 11.77 3.40 -1.15
N CYS A 359 10.54 3.60 -0.65
CA CYS A 359 10.12 4.87 -0.06
C CYS A 359 10.79 5.18 1.30
N LEU A 360 11.39 4.19 1.96
CA LEU A 360 12.06 4.32 3.25
C LEU A 360 13.59 4.41 3.10
N ASP A 361 14.20 3.49 2.35
CA ASP A 361 15.64 3.30 2.23
C ASP A 361 16.26 3.80 0.91
N GLY A 362 15.42 4.15 -0.08
CA GLY A 362 15.86 4.58 -1.41
C GLY A 362 16.38 3.45 -2.29
N HIS A 363 16.20 2.19 -1.90
CA HIS A 363 16.58 1.04 -2.71
C HIS A 363 15.42 0.61 -3.62
N TYR A 364 15.50 0.96 -4.90
CA TYR A 364 14.49 0.59 -5.90
C TYR A 364 14.83 -0.78 -6.51
N VAL A 365 13.95 -1.76 -6.27
CA VAL A 365 14.14 -3.16 -6.69
C VAL A 365 14.12 -3.37 -8.21
N ILE A 366 13.46 -2.48 -8.96
CA ILE A 366 13.47 -2.49 -10.43
C ILE A 366 14.64 -1.62 -10.90
N ASN A 367 15.58 -2.22 -11.64
CA ASN A 367 16.78 -1.63 -12.23
C ASN A 367 17.98 -1.35 -11.31
N GLY A 368 17.92 -1.63 -10.00
CA GLY A 368 19.05 -1.48 -9.07
C GLY A 368 19.67 -0.07 -9.01
N ARG A 369 18.98 0.95 -9.55
CA ARG A 369 19.48 2.33 -9.66
C ARG A 369 19.12 3.14 -8.42
N LYS A 370 20.06 3.96 -7.95
CA LYS A 370 19.80 4.96 -6.92
C LYS A 370 18.91 6.08 -7.49
N VAL A 371 18.09 6.69 -6.64
CA VAL A 371 17.12 7.77 -6.99
C VAL A 371 17.66 8.83 -7.94
N HIS A 372 18.94 9.19 -7.81
CA HIS A 372 19.59 10.21 -8.65
C HIS A 372 19.70 9.87 -10.15
N GLU A 373 19.53 8.61 -10.51
CA GLU A 373 19.64 8.14 -11.90
C GLU A 373 18.26 8.07 -12.58
N LEU A 374 17.18 7.92 -11.81
CA LEU A 374 15.81 7.87 -12.33
C LEU A 374 15.20 9.24 -12.64
N VAL A 375 15.73 10.31 -12.04
CA VAL A 375 15.24 11.71 -12.19
C VAL A 375 15.94 12.43 -13.35
N LYS A 376 16.95 11.83 -13.99
CA LYS A 376 17.72 12.44 -15.09
C LYS A 376 17.39 11.86 -16.47
N GLU A 377 16.53 10.88 -16.56
CA GLU A 377 15.98 10.35 -17.81
C GLU A 377 14.49 10.73 -17.93
#